data_4ee33f571631ac151ac03361eb541a81
#
_entry.id   4ee33f571631ac151ac03361eb541a81
#
_cell.length_a   1.000
_cell.length_b   1.000
_cell.length_c   1.000
_cell.angle_alpha   90.00
_cell.angle_beta   90.00
_cell.angle_gamma   90.00
#
_symmetry.space_group_name_H-M   'P 1'
#
loop_
_entity.id
_entity.type
_entity.pdbx_description
1 polymer ?
#
loop_
_entity_poly.entity_id
_entity_poly.type
_entity_poly.pdbx_seq_one_letter_code
_entity_poly.pdbx_strand_id
1 'polypeptide(L)'
;MNAYYKKRDPGRLVHYEGVFQNRDYEDNISDVESQMYAPPGRVREYLENEPKKPFILCEYMHDMGNSLGGMKSYIDLLDQYEKYQGGFIWDYIDQALLVKDEITGREVLRYGGDFDDRPSDYEFSGNGIIFADRTEKPAMQEVKYYYGLQK
;
A
#
# COMPACT_ATOMS: atom_id res chain seq x y z
N MET A 1 -3.45 0.12 23.02
CA MET A 1 -3.19 1.26 22.07
C MET A 1 -4.49 1.93 21.63
N ASN A 2 -5.47 1.21 21.03
CA ASN A 2 -6.73 1.79 20.54
C ASN A 2 -7.42 2.66 21.60
N ALA A 3 -7.70 2.14 22.81
CA ALA A 3 -8.34 2.89 23.89
C ALA A 3 -7.59 4.19 24.28
N TYR A 4 -6.27 4.20 24.15
CA TYR A 4 -5.48 5.40 24.38
C TYR A 4 -5.74 6.47 23.31
N TYR A 5 -5.74 6.09 22.03
CA TYR A 5 -6.03 7.01 20.93
C TYR A 5 -7.46 7.54 21.02
N LYS A 6 -8.44 6.67 21.25
CA LYS A 6 -9.85 7.07 21.40
C LYS A 6 -10.09 8.02 22.56
N LYS A 7 -9.33 7.89 23.63
CA LYS A 7 -9.39 8.84 24.75
C LYS A 7 -8.84 10.22 24.36
N ARG A 8 -7.86 10.29 23.49
CA ARG A 8 -7.22 11.55 23.06
C ARG A 8 -7.94 12.23 21.91
N ASP A 9 -8.44 11.45 20.98
CA ASP A 9 -9.15 11.90 19.79
C ASP A 9 -10.28 10.90 19.45
N PRO A 10 -11.46 11.08 20.02
CA PRO A 10 -12.57 10.14 19.80
C PRO A 10 -13.16 10.21 18.39
N GLY A 11 -12.89 11.28 17.65
CA GLY A 11 -13.42 11.49 16.30
C GLY A 11 -12.66 10.75 15.21
N ARG A 12 -11.41 10.33 15.45
CA ARG A 12 -10.61 9.63 14.47
C ARG A 12 -10.76 8.13 14.54
N LEU A 13 -10.77 7.51 13.36
CA LEU A 13 -10.69 6.06 13.25
C LEU A 13 -9.27 5.58 13.62
N VAL A 14 -9.22 4.45 14.31
CA VAL A 14 -7.97 3.76 14.62
C VAL A 14 -7.85 2.56 13.69
N HIS A 15 -6.74 2.48 13.00
CA HIS A 15 -6.41 1.40 12.08
C HIS A 15 -5.27 0.55 12.66
N TYR A 16 -5.41 -0.76 12.55
CA TYR A 16 -4.35 -1.73 12.82
C TYR A 16 -4.43 -2.89 11.84
N GLU A 17 -3.38 -3.05 11.05
CA GLU A 17 -3.30 -4.04 9.97
C GLU A 17 -3.46 -5.47 10.46
N GLY A 18 -2.81 -5.82 11.58
CA GLY A 18 -2.84 -7.16 12.14
C GLY A 18 -4.19 -7.64 12.72
N VAL A 19 -5.28 -6.88 12.56
CA VAL A 19 -6.61 -7.22 13.11
C VAL A 19 -7.10 -8.58 12.65
N PHE A 20 -6.80 -8.99 11.43
CA PHE A 20 -7.24 -10.27 10.86
C PHE A 20 -6.43 -11.48 11.35
N GLN A 21 -5.24 -11.26 11.92
CA GLN A 21 -4.34 -12.33 12.37
C GLN A 21 -4.80 -12.97 13.68
N ASN A 22 -5.45 -12.20 14.55
CA ASN A 22 -6.02 -12.70 15.79
C ASN A 22 -7.40 -12.06 16.07
N ARG A 23 -8.44 -12.83 15.80
CA ARG A 23 -9.83 -12.39 15.91
C ARG A 23 -10.33 -12.15 17.34
N ASP A 24 -9.64 -12.66 18.35
CA ASP A 24 -9.99 -12.43 19.75
C ASP A 24 -9.97 -10.94 20.13
N TYR A 25 -9.21 -10.16 19.37
CA TYR A 25 -9.04 -8.72 19.61
C TYR A 25 -9.76 -7.84 18.58
N GLU A 26 -10.45 -8.41 17.60
CA GLU A 26 -10.97 -7.64 16.45
C GLU A 26 -11.86 -6.46 16.85
N ASP A 27 -12.66 -6.59 17.90
CA ASP A 27 -13.58 -5.54 18.34
C ASP A 27 -12.87 -4.41 19.11
N ASN A 28 -11.65 -4.61 19.56
CA ASN A 28 -10.96 -3.73 20.51
C ASN A 28 -9.72 -3.01 19.95
N ILE A 29 -9.22 -3.40 18.77
CA ILE A 29 -7.92 -2.92 18.29
C ILE A 29 -7.97 -2.08 17.03
N SER A 30 -9.01 -2.22 16.20
CA SER A 30 -9.16 -1.49 14.95
C SER A 30 -10.63 -1.17 14.66
N ASP A 31 -10.90 0.01 14.13
CA ASP A 31 -12.24 0.41 13.67
C ASP A 31 -12.55 -0.13 12.26
N VAL A 32 -11.54 -0.58 11.54
CA VAL A 32 -11.63 -1.10 10.17
C VAL A 32 -11.03 -2.50 10.08
N GLU A 33 -11.55 -3.31 9.18
CA GLU A 33 -10.87 -4.52 8.72
C GLU A 33 -9.74 -4.13 7.79
N SER A 34 -8.58 -4.74 7.97
CA SER A 34 -7.41 -4.40 7.17
C SER A 34 -6.59 -5.63 6.85
N GLN A 35 -6.15 -5.74 5.60
CA GLN A 35 -5.26 -6.81 5.16
C GLN A 35 -4.24 -6.24 4.19
N MET A 36 -3.06 -6.84 4.20
CA MET A 36 -1.97 -6.55 3.29
C MET A 36 -2.03 -7.51 2.10
N TYR A 37 -2.02 -6.97 0.88
CA TYR A 37 -1.99 -7.72 -0.39
C TYR A 37 -3.09 -8.79 -0.56
N ALA A 38 -4.23 -8.63 0.09
CA ALA A 38 -5.35 -9.54 -0.14
C ALA A 38 -5.82 -9.44 -1.61
N PRO A 39 -5.92 -10.56 -2.34
CA PRO A 39 -6.41 -10.54 -3.72
C PRO A 39 -7.91 -10.19 -3.76
N PRO A 40 -8.44 -9.71 -4.91
CA PRO A 40 -9.84 -9.25 -5.02
C PRO A 40 -10.87 -10.29 -4.57
N GLY A 41 -10.61 -11.58 -4.82
CA GLY A 41 -11.49 -12.67 -4.36
C GLY A 41 -11.58 -12.77 -2.84
N ARG A 42 -10.46 -12.53 -2.14
CA ARG A 42 -10.42 -12.55 -0.67
C ARG A 42 -11.13 -11.34 -0.07
N VAL A 43 -10.96 -10.17 -0.69
CA VAL A 43 -11.69 -8.95 -0.31
C VAL A 43 -13.20 -9.17 -0.47
N ARG A 44 -13.62 -9.72 -1.61
CA ARG A 44 -15.03 -10.05 -1.88
C ARG A 44 -15.59 -11.04 -0.86
N GLU A 45 -14.86 -12.11 -0.56
CA GLU A 45 -15.27 -13.09 0.44
C GLU A 45 -15.60 -12.43 1.80
N TYR A 46 -14.78 -11.51 2.26
CA TYR A 46 -15.07 -10.74 3.48
C TYR A 46 -16.33 -9.89 3.33
N LEU A 47 -16.46 -9.18 2.21
CA LEU A 47 -17.56 -8.23 1.96
C LEU A 47 -18.94 -8.93 1.80
N GLU A 48 -18.96 -10.17 1.34
CA GLU A 48 -20.18 -10.99 1.16
C GLU A 48 -20.59 -11.74 2.43
N ASN A 49 -19.73 -11.85 3.43
CA ASN A 49 -19.99 -12.60 4.66
C ASN A 49 -20.39 -11.68 5.85
N GLU A 50 -21.39 -10.83 5.64
CA GLU A 50 -21.92 -9.92 6.69
C GLU A 50 -20.83 -9.11 7.40
N PRO A 51 -20.04 -8.31 6.67
CA PRO A 51 -18.89 -7.62 7.22
C PRO A 51 -19.31 -6.65 8.34
N LYS A 52 -18.70 -6.77 9.51
CA LYS A 52 -18.97 -5.87 10.64
C LYS A 52 -18.37 -4.49 10.42
N LYS A 53 -17.19 -4.41 9.81
CA LYS A 53 -16.38 -3.20 9.66
C LYS A 53 -16.12 -2.87 8.19
N PRO A 54 -15.88 -1.59 7.86
CA PRO A 54 -15.36 -1.24 6.53
C PRO A 54 -14.00 -1.91 6.31
N PHE A 55 -13.74 -2.29 5.07
CA PHE A 55 -12.51 -2.98 4.65
C PHE A 55 -11.57 -2.02 3.91
N ILE A 56 -10.30 -2.05 4.29
CA ILE A 56 -9.24 -1.32 3.61
C ILE A 56 -8.02 -2.22 3.37
N LEU A 57 -7.40 -2.11 2.20
CA LEU A 57 -6.09 -2.72 1.97
C LEU A 57 -5.01 -1.78 2.46
N CYS A 58 -4.31 -2.13 3.54
CA CYS A 58 -3.23 -1.30 4.07
C CYS A 58 -2.04 -1.22 3.11
N GLU A 59 -1.86 -2.26 2.30
CA GLU A 59 -0.95 -2.28 1.16
C GLU A 59 -1.55 -3.13 0.05
N TYR A 60 -1.43 -2.67 -1.21
CA TYR A 60 -1.77 -3.44 -2.40
C TYR A 60 -0.98 -2.93 -3.61
N MET A 61 -1.09 -3.59 -4.75
CA MET A 61 -0.46 -3.15 -6.00
C MET A 61 1.05 -2.91 -5.87
N HIS A 62 1.76 -3.83 -5.24
CA HIS A 62 3.22 -3.76 -5.07
C HIS A 62 3.94 -3.54 -6.40
N ASP A 63 4.57 -2.36 -6.58
CA ASP A 63 5.16 -1.94 -7.86
C ASP A 63 6.68 -2.18 -7.92
N MET A 64 7.10 -3.42 -7.68
CA MET A 64 8.50 -3.81 -7.86
C MET A 64 8.71 -4.40 -9.26
N GLY A 65 9.62 -3.83 -10.01
CA GLY A 65 9.89 -4.27 -11.38
C GLY A 65 8.72 -3.98 -12.32
N ASN A 66 8.10 -5.01 -12.88
CA ASN A 66 6.94 -4.91 -13.79
C ASN A 66 5.74 -5.65 -13.21
N SER A 67 5.37 -5.34 -11.97
CA SER A 67 4.40 -6.13 -11.20
C SER A 67 3.03 -5.48 -11.02
N LEU A 68 2.92 -4.15 -11.06
CA LEU A 68 1.64 -3.47 -10.94
C LEU A 68 0.77 -3.72 -12.17
N GLY A 69 -0.48 -4.12 -11.95
CA GLY A 69 -1.45 -4.38 -13.00
C GLY A 69 -2.74 -5.01 -12.47
N GLY A 70 -3.81 -4.93 -13.26
CA GLY A 70 -5.12 -5.49 -12.88
C GLY A 70 -5.86 -4.69 -11.79
N MET A 71 -5.56 -3.41 -11.64
CA MET A 71 -6.19 -2.49 -10.68
C MET A 71 -7.70 -2.46 -10.83
N LYS A 72 -8.22 -2.61 -12.04
CA LYS A 72 -9.66 -2.68 -12.32
C LYS A 72 -10.41 -3.62 -11.39
N SER A 73 -9.84 -4.79 -11.10
CA SER A 73 -10.47 -5.81 -10.25
C SER A 73 -10.72 -5.35 -8.81
N TYR A 74 -9.89 -4.43 -8.31
CA TYR A 74 -10.09 -3.79 -7.00
C TYR A 74 -11.04 -2.59 -7.08
N ILE A 75 -10.92 -1.80 -8.14
CA ILE A 75 -11.76 -0.61 -8.33
C ILE A 75 -13.23 -1.01 -8.51
N ASP A 76 -13.51 -2.07 -9.26
CA ASP A 76 -14.88 -2.58 -9.44
C ASP A 76 -15.55 -2.97 -8.10
N LEU A 77 -14.78 -3.31 -7.06
CA LEU A 77 -15.32 -3.60 -5.73
C LEU A 77 -15.82 -2.33 -5.00
N LEU A 78 -15.25 -1.15 -5.30
CA LEU A 78 -15.71 0.11 -4.72
C LEU A 78 -17.15 0.43 -5.14
N ASP A 79 -17.49 0.14 -6.38
CA ASP A 79 -18.83 0.37 -6.92
C ASP A 79 -19.85 -0.69 -6.45
N GLN A 80 -19.37 -1.89 -6.07
CA GLN A 80 -20.20 -3.02 -5.70
C GLN A 80 -20.49 -3.11 -4.21
N TYR A 81 -19.56 -2.66 -3.36
CA TYR A 81 -19.62 -2.88 -1.91
C TYR A 81 -19.34 -1.59 -1.12
N GLU A 82 -20.36 -1.04 -0.51
CA GLU A 82 -20.27 0.19 0.31
C GLU A 82 -19.21 0.11 1.42
N LYS A 83 -18.97 -1.07 1.96
CA LYS A 83 -17.98 -1.28 3.02
C LYS A 83 -16.54 -1.43 2.52
N TYR A 84 -16.30 -1.50 1.22
CA TYR A 84 -14.94 -1.48 0.69
C TYR A 84 -14.47 -0.03 0.52
N GLN A 85 -13.35 0.32 1.12
CA GLN A 85 -12.81 1.69 1.15
C GLN A 85 -11.54 1.86 0.31
N GLY A 86 -11.18 0.85 -0.49
CA GLY A 86 -9.99 0.89 -1.33
C GLY A 86 -8.72 0.44 -0.62
N GLY A 87 -7.60 1.04 -0.99
CA GLY A 87 -6.30 0.63 -0.45
C GLY A 87 -5.18 1.62 -0.75
N PHE A 88 -4.01 1.35 -0.17
CA PHE A 88 -2.80 2.13 -0.35
C PHE A 88 -1.82 1.36 -1.23
N ILE A 89 -1.40 1.96 -2.33
CA ILE A 89 -0.41 1.36 -3.23
C ILE A 89 0.95 1.29 -2.52
N TRP A 90 1.59 0.16 -2.58
CA TRP A 90 2.98 0.02 -2.19
C TRP A 90 3.90 0.01 -3.41
N ASP A 91 4.62 1.10 -3.72
CA ASP A 91 4.81 2.29 -2.93
C ASP A 91 4.62 3.54 -3.82
N TYR A 92 4.72 4.73 -3.22
CA TYR A 92 4.57 5.97 -3.99
C TYR A 92 5.82 6.29 -4.80
N ILE A 93 7.02 6.16 -4.17
CA ILE A 93 8.28 6.59 -4.76
C ILE A 93 9.42 5.63 -4.43
N ASP A 94 10.25 5.34 -5.41
CA ASP A 94 11.47 4.58 -5.18
C ASP A 94 12.35 5.22 -4.11
N GLN A 95 12.79 4.44 -3.15
CA GLN A 95 13.64 4.86 -2.05
C GLN A 95 15.11 4.77 -2.46
N ALA A 96 15.58 5.76 -3.23
CA ALA A 96 16.96 5.82 -3.69
C ALA A 96 17.56 7.22 -3.50
N LEU A 97 18.88 7.27 -3.36
CA LEU A 97 19.67 8.48 -3.23
C LEU A 97 20.41 8.77 -4.52
N LEU A 98 20.36 10.04 -4.97
CA LEU A 98 21.18 10.50 -6.08
C LEU A 98 22.61 10.73 -5.58
N VAL A 99 23.56 9.99 -6.14
CA VAL A 99 24.98 10.08 -5.79
C VAL A 99 25.85 10.22 -7.02
N LYS A 100 27.02 10.81 -6.87
CA LYS A 100 28.03 10.82 -7.92
C LYS A 100 28.84 9.53 -7.83
N ASP A 101 28.77 8.73 -8.89
CA ASP A 101 29.54 7.49 -9.00
C ASP A 101 31.04 7.83 -9.11
N GLU A 102 31.86 7.25 -8.25
CA GLU A 102 33.29 7.58 -8.13
C GLU A 102 34.11 7.11 -9.35
N ILE A 103 33.63 6.08 -10.03
CA ILE A 103 34.35 5.49 -11.20
C ILE A 103 34.03 6.25 -12.47
N THR A 104 32.73 6.48 -12.71
CA THR A 104 32.26 7.09 -13.97
C THR A 104 32.14 8.61 -13.89
N GLY A 105 32.08 9.17 -12.67
CA GLY A 105 31.79 10.58 -12.41
C GLY A 105 30.37 11.02 -12.74
N ARG A 106 29.46 10.09 -13.06
CA ARG A 106 28.06 10.36 -13.41
C ARG A 106 27.19 10.35 -12.16
N GLU A 107 26.09 11.07 -12.21
CA GLU A 107 25.03 10.94 -11.22
C GLU A 107 24.24 9.65 -11.49
N VAL A 108 24.07 8.85 -10.42
CA VAL A 108 23.36 7.58 -10.43
C VAL A 108 22.46 7.48 -9.20
N LEU A 109 21.37 6.78 -9.33
CA LEU A 109 20.52 6.44 -8.19
C LEU A 109 21.02 5.16 -7.53
N ARG A 110 21.20 5.18 -6.22
CA ARG A 110 21.60 4.03 -5.42
C ARG A 110 20.65 3.82 -4.25
N TYR A 111 20.43 2.57 -3.87
CA TYR A 111 19.61 2.17 -2.73
C TYR A 111 20.41 1.33 -1.73
N GLY A 112 19.78 0.92 -0.63
CA GLY A 112 20.42 0.13 0.41
C GLY A 112 21.06 -1.14 -0.14
N GLY A 113 22.31 -1.42 0.27
CA GLY A 113 23.19 -2.45 -0.28
C GLY A 113 24.24 -1.92 -1.25
N ASP A 114 23.99 -0.79 -1.91
CA ASP A 114 24.94 -0.15 -2.83
C ASP A 114 26.05 0.67 -2.11
N PHE A 115 25.92 0.84 -0.80
CA PHE A 115 26.81 1.62 0.04
C PHE A 115 27.65 0.76 1.01
N ASP A 116 27.87 -0.52 0.69
CA ASP A 116 28.46 -1.52 1.60
C ASP A 116 27.68 -1.70 2.93
N ASP A 117 26.43 -1.24 2.97
CA ASP A 117 25.52 -1.33 4.09
C ASP A 117 24.78 -2.68 4.07
N ARG A 118 24.92 -3.47 5.13
CA ARG A 118 24.26 -4.76 5.27
C ARG A 118 23.79 -4.99 6.72
N PRO A 119 22.64 -5.64 6.92
CA PRO A 119 21.71 -6.18 5.91
C PRO A 119 20.93 -5.11 5.15
N SER A 120 20.41 -5.45 3.96
CA SER A 120 19.63 -4.57 3.10
C SER A 120 18.54 -5.36 2.36
N ASP A 121 17.43 -4.72 2.07
CA ASP A 121 16.33 -5.30 1.27
C ASP A 121 16.49 -5.09 -0.24
N TYR A 122 17.61 -4.51 -0.67
CA TYR A 122 18.01 -4.32 -2.08
C TYR A 122 16.91 -3.70 -2.95
N GLU A 123 16.50 -4.42 -4.01
CA GLU A 123 15.48 -4.02 -4.99
C GLU A 123 14.09 -3.73 -4.38
N PHE A 124 13.80 -4.17 -3.16
CA PHE A 124 12.60 -3.78 -2.43
C PHE A 124 12.54 -2.29 -2.08
N SER A 125 13.60 -1.56 -2.33
CA SER A 125 13.61 -0.09 -2.32
C SER A 125 13.11 0.54 -3.61
N GLY A 126 12.96 -0.24 -4.70
CA GLY A 126 12.55 0.18 -6.04
C GLY A 126 11.09 -0.15 -6.38
N ASN A 127 10.16 0.04 -5.46
CA ASN A 127 8.74 -0.32 -5.59
C ASN A 127 7.77 0.87 -5.65
N GLY A 128 8.28 2.06 -5.94
CA GLY A 128 7.46 3.25 -6.16
C GLY A 128 6.76 3.25 -7.52
N ILE A 129 5.59 3.88 -7.61
CA ILE A 129 4.91 4.18 -8.90
C ILE A 129 5.57 5.33 -9.66
N ILE A 130 6.51 6.02 -9.00
CA ILE A 130 7.43 6.98 -9.61
C ILE A 130 8.87 6.65 -9.21
N PHE A 131 9.81 7.00 -10.07
CA PHE A 131 11.23 6.91 -9.75
C PHE A 131 11.65 7.93 -8.67
N ALA A 132 12.82 7.72 -8.06
CA ALA A 132 13.32 8.60 -7.01
C ALA A 132 13.56 10.05 -7.50
N ASP A 133 13.80 10.26 -8.80
CA ASP A 133 13.91 11.57 -9.43
C ASP A 133 12.56 12.24 -9.73
N ARG A 134 11.45 11.61 -9.37
CA ARG A 134 10.05 12.02 -9.57
C ARG A 134 9.51 11.78 -10.99
N THR A 135 10.23 11.15 -11.87
CA THR A 135 9.68 10.72 -13.16
C THR A 135 8.70 9.55 -12.98
N GLU A 136 7.68 9.51 -13.80
CA GLU A 136 6.62 8.50 -13.71
C GLU A 136 7.06 7.16 -14.30
N LYS A 137 6.77 6.07 -13.60
CA LYS A 137 6.88 4.73 -14.17
C LYS A 137 5.66 4.43 -15.07
N PRO A 138 5.76 3.46 -16.00
CA PRO A 138 4.63 3.08 -16.87
C PRO A 138 3.35 2.74 -16.11
N ALA A 139 3.45 2.11 -14.95
CA ALA A 139 2.33 1.77 -14.08
C ALA A 139 1.50 2.99 -13.62
N MET A 140 2.10 4.18 -13.56
CA MET A 140 1.40 5.41 -13.20
C MET A 140 0.22 5.71 -14.13
N GLN A 141 0.22 5.25 -15.39
CA GLN A 141 -0.88 5.45 -16.32
C GLN A 141 -2.15 4.72 -15.84
N GLU A 142 -2.00 3.49 -15.36
CA GLU A 142 -3.13 2.72 -14.79
C GLU A 142 -3.65 3.38 -13.52
N VAL A 143 -2.74 3.81 -12.63
CA VAL A 143 -3.09 4.52 -11.39
C VAL A 143 -3.87 5.80 -11.69
N LYS A 144 -3.37 6.66 -12.58
CA LYS A 144 -4.05 7.90 -12.97
C LYS A 144 -5.44 7.65 -13.55
N TYR A 145 -5.57 6.63 -14.39
CA TYR A 145 -6.84 6.29 -14.99
C TYR A 145 -7.86 5.90 -13.92
N TYR A 146 -7.56 4.90 -13.10
CA TYR A 146 -8.54 4.39 -12.14
C TYR A 146 -8.77 5.32 -10.95
N TYR A 147 -7.75 5.99 -10.43
CA TYR A 147 -7.94 6.96 -9.36
C TYR A 147 -8.66 8.23 -9.83
N GLY A 148 -8.50 8.59 -11.12
CA GLY A 148 -9.21 9.71 -11.72
C GLY A 148 -10.71 9.45 -11.95
N LEU A 149 -11.16 8.20 -11.97
CA LEU A 149 -12.58 7.83 -12.07
C LEU A 149 -13.33 8.00 -10.73
N GLN A 150 -12.63 7.94 -9.62
CA GLN A 150 -13.19 8.10 -8.27
C GLN A 150 -13.36 9.61 -8.00
N LYS A 151 -14.61 10.12 -8.07
CA LYS A 151 -14.97 11.52 -7.81
C LYS A 151 -15.88 11.66 -6.61
#